data_1e53118bb90c04b58a8cc0c89a518569
#
_entry.id   1e53118bb90c04b58a8cc0c89a518569
#
_cell.length_a   1.000
_cell.length_b   1.000
_cell.length_c   1.000
_cell.angle_alpha   90.00
_cell.angle_beta   90.00
_cell.angle_gamma   90.00
#
_symmetry.space_group_name_H-M   'P 1'
#
loop_
_entity.id
_entity.type
_entity.pdbx_description
1 polymer ?
#
loop_
_entity_poly.entity_id
_entity_poly.type
_entity_poly.pdbx_seq_one_letter_code
_entity_poly.pdbx_strand_id
1 'polypeptide(L)'
;LEEHGTVTPQQACAMLEPVFNGVEAMHQVGLVHRGICPANIRIMDNGRARLTGYATVGLRTAGSGLHEQLYEGYSAPEQYSTAEFEGRYTDEYGLAAVFYRMVCGQAPVPAAQRMVSDSNPRARTVNSAVPGYVSDVLQMGLRLKPMERIQTVPQLVQALSSKEYTEELGRTMKPETPVGQPEEKAHLLSIKGLLAGILILLAILLVLMVWTMVSHSLPSASSGSVEPEPASSEVLEPQNLVPSFIGMDYAQVQNNREYTGMYLFYVTEEYSDTVPAGQIMS
;
A
#
# COMPACT_ATOMS: atom_id res chain seq x y z
N LEU A 1 24.50 19.54 -10.19
CA LEU A 1 24.26 18.29 -10.94
C LEU A 1 23.91 18.55 -12.42
N GLU A 2 23.24 19.65 -12.72
CA GLU A 2 22.94 20.02 -14.11
C GLU A 2 24.22 20.40 -14.91
N GLU A 3 25.21 20.95 -14.23
CA GLU A 3 26.47 21.37 -14.86
C GLU A 3 27.57 20.28 -14.86
N HIS A 4 27.51 19.31 -13.95
CA HIS A 4 28.62 18.37 -13.69
C HIS A 4 28.30 16.89 -13.94
N GLY A 5 27.10 16.56 -14.39
CA GLY A 5 26.71 15.18 -14.69
C GLY A 5 26.54 14.30 -13.44
N THR A 6 27.17 13.12 -13.43
CA THR A 6 27.11 12.15 -12.32
C THR A 6 28.30 12.28 -11.38
N VAL A 7 28.11 11.91 -10.11
CA VAL A 7 29.19 11.80 -9.13
C VAL A 7 29.38 10.34 -8.72
N THR A 8 30.55 10.02 -8.17
CA THR A 8 30.78 8.68 -7.63
C THR A 8 29.95 8.45 -6.35
N PRO A 9 29.63 7.21 -5.99
CA PRO A 9 28.92 6.92 -4.73
C PRO A 9 29.59 7.49 -3.50
N GLN A 10 30.93 7.46 -3.44
CA GLN A 10 31.71 8.02 -2.34
C GLN A 10 31.55 9.54 -2.26
N GLN A 11 31.60 10.23 -3.39
CA GLN A 11 31.35 11.68 -3.45
C GLN A 11 29.91 12.01 -3.04
N ALA A 12 28.93 11.22 -3.49
CA ALA A 12 27.53 11.40 -3.11
C ALA A 12 27.33 11.24 -1.60
N CYS A 13 27.92 10.21 -0.98
CA CYS A 13 27.90 10.02 0.47
C CYS A 13 28.49 11.22 1.21
N ALA A 14 29.69 11.67 0.82
CA ALA A 14 30.36 12.80 1.46
C ALA A 14 29.57 14.12 1.33
N MET A 15 28.95 14.36 0.18
CA MET A 15 28.11 15.54 -0.04
C MET A 15 26.82 15.51 0.76
N LEU A 16 26.19 14.34 0.88
CA LEU A 16 24.91 14.17 1.59
C LEU A 16 25.06 13.88 3.08
N GLU A 17 26.27 13.66 3.60
CA GLU A 17 26.48 13.39 5.04
C GLU A 17 25.76 14.38 5.96
N PRO A 18 25.81 15.71 5.76
CA PRO A 18 25.07 16.65 6.61
C PRO A 18 23.54 16.50 6.49
N VAL A 19 23.04 16.07 5.32
CA VAL A 19 21.63 15.81 5.10
C VAL A 19 21.21 14.54 5.84
N PHE A 20 21.97 13.45 5.74
CA PHE A 20 21.74 12.21 6.47
C PHE A 20 21.67 12.47 7.99
N ASN A 21 22.69 13.16 8.53
CA ASN A 21 22.75 13.50 9.95
C ASN A 21 21.56 14.39 10.39
N GLY A 22 21.16 15.34 9.54
CA GLY A 22 20.01 16.20 9.81
C GLY A 22 18.69 15.44 9.84
N VAL A 23 18.45 14.56 8.88
CA VAL A 23 17.25 13.72 8.81
C VAL A 23 17.20 12.75 9.99
N GLU A 24 18.32 12.10 10.31
CA GLU A 24 18.39 11.21 11.48
C GLU A 24 18.06 11.94 12.78
N ALA A 25 18.63 13.14 13.00
CA ALA A 25 18.32 13.96 14.16
C ALA A 25 16.84 14.34 14.26
N MET A 26 16.18 14.59 13.13
CA MET A 26 14.73 14.82 13.05
C MET A 26 13.95 13.56 13.44
N HIS A 27 14.35 12.42 12.89
CA HIS A 27 13.70 11.13 13.16
C HIS A 27 13.80 10.74 14.63
N GLN A 28 14.90 11.08 15.32
CA GLN A 28 15.07 10.81 16.76
C GLN A 28 14.07 11.56 17.64
N VAL A 29 13.60 12.75 17.19
CA VAL A 29 12.56 13.52 17.90
C VAL A 29 11.16 13.31 17.30
N GLY A 30 10.98 12.29 16.43
CA GLY A 30 9.67 11.95 15.87
C GLY A 30 9.22 12.83 14.69
N LEU A 31 10.10 13.65 14.14
CA LEU A 31 9.80 14.49 12.97
C LEU A 31 10.16 13.78 11.68
N VAL A 32 9.32 13.93 10.66
CA VAL A 32 9.53 13.44 9.28
C VAL A 32 9.54 14.64 8.35
N HIS A 33 10.53 14.70 7.44
CA HIS A 33 10.72 15.86 6.56
C HIS A 33 9.73 15.88 5.39
N ARG A 34 9.49 14.73 4.74
CA ARG A 34 8.51 14.50 3.66
C ARG A 34 8.76 15.24 2.34
N GLY A 35 9.80 16.06 2.25
CA GLY A 35 10.11 16.87 1.07
C GLY A 35 11.58 16.73 0.64
N ILE A 36 12.18 15.57 0.81
CA ILE A 36 13.58 15.34 0.44
C ILE A 36 13.68 15.21 -1.07
N CYS A 37 14.21 16.26 -1.70
CA CYS A 37 14.44 16.34 -3.15
C CYS A 37 15.57 17.34 -3.43
N PRO A 38 16.15 17.36 -4.64
CA PRO A 38 17.23 18.30 -4.97
C PRO A 38 16.86 19.77 -4.79
N ALA A 39 15.59 20.16 -5.02
CA ALA A 39 15.13 21.54 -4.86
C ALA A 39 15.23 22.02 -3.41
N ASN A 40 15.15 21.09 -2.45
CA ASN A 40 15.22 21.37 -1.01
C ASN A 40 16.62 21.10 -0.41
N ILE A 41 17.60 20.75 -1.23
CA ILE A 41 19.01 20.58 -0.82
C ILE A 41 19.85 21.70 -1.43
N ARG A 42 20.35 22.58 -0.58
CA ARG A 42 21.23 23.68 -0.98
C ARG A 42 22.67 23.33 -0.66
N ILE A 43 23.56 23.57 -1.62
CA ILE A 43 24.99 23.51 -1.39
C ILE A 43 25.44 24.91 -0.93
N MET A 44 26.02 24.95 0.26
CA MET A 44 26.53 26.18 0.87
C MET A 44 27.91 26.54 0.29
N ASP A 45 28.36 27.78 0.52
CA ASP A 45 29.66 28.27 0.03
C ASP A 45 30.87 27.44 0.53
N ASN A 46 30.72 26.75 1.65
CA ASN A 46 31.70 25.83 2.21
C ASN A 46 31.63 24.41 1.59
N GLY A 47 30.84 24.20 0.55
CA GLY A 47 30.61 22.91 -0.12
C GLY A 47 29.73 21.90 0.62
N ARG A 48 29.20 22.26 1.80
CA ARG A 48 28.31 21.37 2.57
C ARG A 48 26.87 21.47 2.13
N ALA A 49 26.20 20.33 2.04
CA ALA A 49 24.76 20.29 1.76
C ALA A 49 23.95 20.71 3.00
N ARG A 50 22.86 21.41 2.78
CA ARG A 50 21.88 21.79 3.80
C ARG A 50 20.47 21.44 3.30
N LEU A 51 19.71 20.70 4.11
CA LEU A 51 18.31 20.40 3.85
C LEU A 51 17.44 21.59 4.29
N THR A 52 16.45 21.93 3.45
CA THR A 52 15.47 23.00 3.65
C THR A 52 14.11 22.53 3.14
N GLY A 53 13.04 23.28 3.35
CA GLY A 53 11.75 23.02 2.68
C GLY A 53 11.01 21.82 3.25
N TYR A 54 10.61 21.90 4.52
CA TYR A 54 9.66 20.94 5.09
C TYR A 54 8.37 20.91 4.29
N ALA A 55 7.94 19.72 3.86
CA ALA A 55 6.63 19.56 3.28
C ALA A 55 5.57 19.62 4.40
N THR A 56 4.69 20.59 4.30
CA THR A 56 3.67 20.89 5.32
C THR A 56 2.47 19.94 5.21
N VAL A 57 2.69 18.65 5.45
CA VAL A 57 1.62 17.62 5.45
C VAL A 57 0.62 17.85 6.58
N GLY A 58 1.04 18.41 7.71
CA GLY A 58 0.17 18.71 8.83
C GLY A 58 -0.89 19.80 8.56
N LEU A 59 -0.83 20.47 7.40
CA LEU A 59 -1.86 21.43 6.95
C LEU A 59 -2.89 20.79 6.01
N ARG A 60 -2.84 19.51 5.77
CA ARG A 60 -3.85 18.74 5.03
C ARG A 60 -5.08 18.52 5.92
N THR A 61 -5.76 19.57 6.33
CA THR A 61 -7.08 19.41 6.90
C THR A 61 -8.10 19.23 5.78
N ALA A 62 -9.04 18.30 5.97
CA ALA A 62 -10.15 18.13 5.06
C ALA A 62 -10.84 19.49 4.84
N GLY A 63 -10.92 19.94 3.58
CA GLY A 63 -11.47 21.26 3.22
C GLY A 63 -10.46 22.41 3.16
N SER A 64 -9.16 22.23 3.51
CA SER A 64 -8.14 23.19 3.16
C SER A 64 -7.88 23.14 1.65
N GLY A 65 -7.88 24.26 0.94
CA GLY A 65 -7.50 24.33 -0.47
C GLY A 65 -5.99 24.12 -0.73
N LEU A 66 -5.26 23.58 0.25
CA LEU A 66 -3.84 23.32 0.16
C LEU A 66 -3.62 21.94 -0.48
N HIS A 67 -3.02 21.95 -1.66
CA HIS A 67 -2.60 20.73 -2.35
C HIS A 67 -1.31 20.18 -1.75
N GLU A 68 -1.15 18.87 -1.88
CA GLU A 68 0.08 18.17 -1.53
C GLU A 68 1.25 18.72 -2.32
N GLN A 69 2.37 18.98 -1.64
CA GLN A 69 3.60 19.32 -2.31
C GLN A 69 4.33 18.01 -2.67
N LEU A 70 4.07 17.52 -3.88
CA LEU A 70 4.73 16.34 -4.42
C LEU A 70 5.89 16.74 -5.32
N TYR A 71 6.97 15.97 -5.23
CA TYR A 71 8.17 16.13 -6.05
C TYR A 71 8.33 14.89 -6.93
N GLU A 72 8.10 15.04 -8.23
CA GLU A 72 8.17 13.93 -9.19
C GLU A 72 9.52 13.22 -9.14
N GLY A 73 9.49 11.88 -8.99
CA GLY A 73 10.66 11.03 -8.85
C GLY A 73 11.23 10.96 -7.43
N TYR A 74 10.83 11.87 -6.51
CA TYR A 74 11.38 11.94 -5.14
C TYR A 74 10.34 11.68 -4.06
N SER A 75 9.07 12.01 -4.31
CA SER A 75 7.98 11.67 -3.39
C SER A 75 7.68 10.18 -3.39
N ALA A 76 7.56 9.62 -2.19
CA ALA A 76 7.27 8.21 -1.99
C ALA A 76 5.80 7.87 -2.34
N PRO A 77 5.48 6.60 -2.67
CA PRO A 77 4.11 6.18 -3.04
C PRO A 77 3.03 6.60 -2.04
N GLU A 78 3.29 6.44 -0.75
CA GLU A 78 2.36 6.80 0.32
C GLU A 78 1.98 8.29 0.35
N GLN A 79 2.82 9.15 -0.22
CA GLN A 79 2.54 10.60 -0.31
C GLN A 79 1.48 10.93 -1.36
N TYR A 80 1.14 10.00 -2.25
CA TYR A 80 0.08 10.16 -3.25
C TYR A 80 -1.31 9.73 -2.73
N SER A 81 -1.38 9.25 -1.48
CA SER A 81 -2.62 8.79 -0.84
C SER A 81 -2.86 9.54 0.46
N THR A 82 -4.09 9.99 0.68
CA THR A 82 -4.51 10.59 1.96
C THR A 82 -4.83 9.54 3.02
N ALA A 83 -4.93 8.27 2.63
CA ALA A 83 -5.24 7.16 3.52
C ALA A 83 -4.00 6.45 4.07
N GLU A 84 -2.82 6.70 3.50
CA GLU A 84 -1.58 6.08 3.93
C GLU A 84 -0.79 6.98 4.88
N PHE A 85 -0.14 6.36 5.87
CA PHE A 85 0.70 7.09 6.82
C PHE A 85 2.08 7.35 6.22
N GLU A 86 2.58 8.56 6.44
CA GLU A 86 3.94 8.95 6.12
C GLU A 86 4.81 8.82 7.36
N GLY A 87 5.94 8.14 7.22
CA GLY A 87 6.86 7.84 8.32
C GLY A 87 8.31 8.09 7.95
N ARG A 88 9.24 7.62 8.79
CA ARG A 88 10.68 7.69 8.51
C ARG A 88 11.02 7.09 7.15
N TYR A 89 10.38 5.97 6.81
CA TYR A 89 10.55 5.29 5.52
C TYR A 89 10.17 6.15 4.30
N THR A 90 9.38 7.21 4.47
CA THR A 90 9.08 8.19 3.42
C THR A 90 10.31 9.04 3.11
N ASP A 91 11.04 9.48 4.13
CA ASP A 91 12.29 10.22 3.96
C ASP A 91 13.40 9.33 3.41
N GLU A 92 13.44 8.03 3.80
CA GLU A 92 14.39 7.07 3.23
C GLU A 92 14.22 6.92 1.71
N TYR A 93 12.97 6.90 1.23
CA TYR A 93 12.70 6.91 -0.21
C TYR A 93 13.25 8.17 -0.87
N GLY A 94 13.00 9.35 -0.31
CA GLY A 94 13.51 10.62 -0.82
C GLY A 94 15.04 10.69 -0.84
N LEU A 95 15.72 10.22 0.23
CA LEU A 95 17.18 10.13 0.31
C LEU A 95 17.74 9.19 -0.76
N ALA A 96 17.14 8.00 -0.93
CA ALA A 96 17.53 7.05 -1.97
C ALA A 96 17.32 7.62 -3.37
N ALA A 97 16.23 8.37 -3.60
CA ALA A 97 15.91 9.01 -4.87
C ALA A 97 16.91 10.13 -5.21
N VAL A 98 17.29 10.95 -4.24
CA VAL A 98 18.32 11.97 -4.41
C VAL A 98 19.68 11.32 -4.73
N PHE A 99 20.04 10.29 -3.98
CA PHE A 99 21.28 9.54 -4.22
C PHE A 99 21.29 8.90 -5.62
N TYR A 100 20.18 8.29 -6.02
CA TYR A 100 20.01 7.74 -7.36
C TYR A 100 20.25 8.81 -8.43
N ARG A 101 19.62 9.99 -8.28
CA ARG A 101 19.85 11.14 -9.18
C ARG A 101 21.32 11.53 -9.27
N MET A 102 22.03 11.55 -8.16
CA MET A 102 23.44 11.93 -8.12
C MET A 102 24.33 10.96 -8.87
N VAL A 103 24.10 9.67 -8.75
CA VAL A 103 24.94 8.64 -9.37
C VAL A 103 24.49 8.26 -10.78
N CYS A 104 23.21 8.45 -11.12
CA CYS A 104 22.65 8.11 -12.43
C CYS A 104 22.49 9.31 -13.38
N GLY A 105 22.57 10.55 -12.88
CA GLY A 105 22.36 11.75 -13.67
C GLY A 105 20.88 12.06 -14.01
N GLN A 106 19.96 11.18 -13.63
CA GLN A 106 18.52 11.33 -13.85
C GLN A 106 17.73 10.90 -12.61
N ALA A 107 16.56 11.48 -12.40
CA ALA A 107 15.66 11.09 -11.32
C ALA A 107 15.12 9.65 -11.53
N PRO A 108 14.72 8.95 -10.46
CA PRO A 108 13.93 7.74 -10.60
C PRO A 108 12.61 8.02 -11.31
N VAL A 109 11.99 6.98 -11.87
CA VAL A 109 10.63 7.06 -12.41
C VAL A 109 9.67 7.48 -11.28
N PRO A 110 8.76 8.46 -11.52
CA PRO A 110 7.81 8.91 -10.49
C PRO A 110 7.01 7.77 -9.88
N ALA A 111 6.84 7.78 -8.54
CA ALA A 111 6.17 6.71 -7.82
C ALA A 111 4.74 6.46 -8.32
N ALA A 112 4.01 7.51 -8.71
CA ALA A 112 2.68 7.38 -9.30
C ALA A 112 2.66 6.51 -10.57
N GLN A 113 3.67 6.62 -11.42
CA GLN A 113 3.80 5.78 -12.61
C GLN A 113 4.20 4.35 -12.24
N ARG A 114 5.13 4.21 -11.29
CA ARG A 114 5.62 2.91 -10.81
C ARG A 114 4.53 2.07 -10.12
N MET A 115 3.58 2.71 -9.44
CA MET A 115 2.43 2.02 -8.84
C MET A 115 1.54 1.32 -9.89
N VAL A 116 1.51 1.83 -11.12
CA VAL A 116 0.80 1.18 -12.24
C VAL A 116 1.65 0.05 -12.84
N SER A 117 2.94 0.33 -13.05
CA SER A 117 3.91 -0.65 -13.58
C SER A 117 5.31 -0.23 -13.14
N ASP A 118 5.93 -1.04 -12.27
CA ASP A 118 7.26 -0.71 -11.76
C ASP A 118 8.34 -0.93 -12.81
N SER A 119 8.67 0.15 -13.49
CA SER A 119 9.66 0.21 -14.59
C SER A 119 10.92 1.00 -14.20
N ASN A 120 11.17 1.24 -12.90
CA ASN A 120 12.36 1.99 -12.50
C ASN A 120 13.65 1.21 -12.82
N PRO A 121 14.54 1.73 -13.67
CA PRO A 121 15.76 1.01 -14.02
C PRO A 121 16.71 0.95 -12.82
N ARG A 122 17.46 -0.15 -12.71
CA ARG A 122 18.52 -0.27 -11.71
C ARG A 122 19.61 0.76 -11.96
N ALA A 123 20.18 1.35 -10.90
CA ALA A 123 21.20 2.36 -11.03
C ALA A 123 22.40 1.89 -11.89
N ARG A 124 22.82 0.65 -11.73
CA ARG A 124 23.91 0.06 -12.54
C ARG A 124 23.54 -0.13 -14.01
N THR A 125 22.26 -0.26 -14.34
CA THR A 125 21.81 -0.33 -15.74
C THR A 125 21.89 1.05 -16.40
N VAL A 126 21.62 2.11 -15.63
CA VAL A 126 21.70 3.49 -16.12
C VAL A 126 23.16 3.97 -16.20
N ASN A 127 23.94 3.67 -15.16
CA ASN A 127 25.34 4.01 -15.07
C ASN A 127 26.14 2.78 -14.62
N SER A 128 26.88 2.16 -15.55
CA SER A 128 27.67 0.95 -15.30
C SER A 128 28.82 1.15 -14.31
N ALA A 129 29.24 2.40 -14.05
CA ALA A 129 30.24 2.74 -13.03
C ALA A 129 29.71 2.59 -11.59
N VAL A 130 28.40 2.51 -11.39
CA VAL A 130 27.79 2.28 -10.07
C VAL A 130 28.05 0.84 -9.64
N PRO A 131 28.67 0.61 -8.45
CA PRO A 131 28.86 -0.74 -7.91
C PRO A 131 27.55 -1.49 -7.75
N GLY A 132 27.56 -2.82 -7.92
CA GLY A 132 26.37 -3.65 -7.82
C GLY A 132 25.64 -3.49 -6.48
N TYR A 133 26.39 -3.55 -5.37
CA TYR A 133 25.81 -3.40 -4.03
C TYR A 133 25.13 -2.03 -3.82
N VAL A 134 25.69 -0.92 -4.34
CA VAL A 134 25.05 0.41 -4.29
C VAL A 134 23.75 0.40 -5.09
N SER A 135 23.76 -0.23 -6.28
CA SER A 135 22.53 -0.38 -7.07
C SER A 135 21.46 -1.18 -6.35
N ASP A 136 21.84 -2.21 -5.57
CA ASP A 136 20.93 -3.00 -4.76
C ASP A 136 20.37 -2.21 -3.57
N VAL A 137 21.21 -1.40 -2.89
CA VAL A 137 20.76 -0.47 -1.83
C VAL A 137 19.72 0.50 -2.36
N LEU A 138 19.98 1.13 -3.51
CA LEU A 138 19.04 2.07 -4.11
C LEU A 138 17.74 1.38 -4.52
N GLN A 139 17.79 0.13 -4.97
CA GLN A 139 16.59 -0.65 -5.24
C GLN A 139 15.80 -0.94 -3.95
N MET A 140 16.47 -1.27 -2.83
CA MET A 140 15.81 -1.47 -1.53
C MET A 140 15.21 -0.16 -0.99
N GLY A 141 15.93 0.96 -1.08
CA GLY A 141 15.42 2.27 -0.63
C GLY A 141 14.25 2.79 -1.48
N LEU A 142 14.18 2.42 -2.75
CA LEU A 142 13.14 2.86 -3.69
C LEU A 142 11.99 1.84 -3.85
N ARG A 143 11.82 0.86 -2.96
CA ARG A 143 10.67 -0.06 -3.01
C ARG A 143 9.36 0.69 -2.80
N LEU A 144 8.31 0.26 -3.52
CA LEU A 144 7.01 0.91 -3.45
C LEU A 144 6.33 0.70 -2.09
N LYS A 145 6.42 -0.50 -1.54
CA LYS A 145 5.84 -0.81 -0.23
C LYS A 145 6.73 -0.30 0.90
N PRO A 146 6.22 0.54 1.81
CA PRO A 146 7.01 1.12 2.90
C PRO A 146 7.72 0.08 3.76
N MET A 147 7.02 -1.01 4.13
CA MET A 147 7.57 -2.06 5.02
C MET A 147 8.68 -2.91 4.38
N GLU A 148 8.78 -2.91 3.05
CA GLU A 148 9.83 -3.61 2.32
C GLU A 148 11.07 -2.71 2.10
N ARG A 149 11.01 -1.46 2.53
CA ARG A 149 12.04 -0.43 2.31
C ARG A 149 13.06 -0.43 3.45
N ILE A 150 14.23 0.15 3.21
CA ILE A 150 15.17 0.53 4.29
C ILE A 150 14.42 1.45 5.26
N GLN A 151 14.53 1.20 6.57
CA GLN A 151 13.70 1.83 7.59
C GLN A 151 14.36 2.98 8.33
N THR A 152 15.69 3.10 8.26
CA THR A 152 16.43 4.13 9.00
C THR A 152 17.61 4.68 8.20
N VAL A 153 17.95 5.96 8.44
CA VAL A 153 19.11 6.62 7.83
C VAL A 153 20.40 5.89 8.12
N PRO A 154 20.70 5.45 9.37
CA PRO A 154 21.90 4.65 9.63
C PRO A 154 22.00 3.38 8.81
N GLN A 155 20.89 2.64 8.61
CA GLN A 155 20.87 1.46 7.74
C GLN A 155 21.22 1.83 6.29
N LEU A 156 20.63 2.91 5.76
CA LEU A 156 20.91 3.39 4.41
C LEU A 156 22.39 3.75 4.24
N VAL A 157 22.93 4.56 5.15
CA VAL A 157 24.35 5.00 5.10
C VAL A 157 25.31 3.82 5.22
N GLN A 158 25.04 2.89 6.13
CA GLN A 158 25.87 1.70 6.32
C GLN A 158 25.83 0.79 5.08
N ALA A 159 24.66 0.59 4.50
CA ALA A 159 24.52 -0.19 3.27
C ALA A 159 25.24 0.46 2.08
N LEU A 160 25.16 1.79 1.94
CA LEU A 160 25.91 2.51 0.88
C LEU A 160 27.42 2.43 1.08
N SER A 161 27.91 2.14 2.28
CA SER A 161 29.33 2.12 2.63
C SER A 161 29.94 0.72 2.68
N SER A 162 29.14 -0.34 2.89
CA SER A 162 29.59 -1.73 3.03
C SER A 162 28.80 -2.69 2.17
N LYS A 163 29.54 -3.40 1.30
CA LYS A 163 28.95 -4.46 0.46
C LYS A 163 28.44 -5.62 1.32
N GLU A 164 29.19 -6.02 2.33
CA GLU A 164 28.85 -7.13 3.23
C GLU A 164 27.55 -6.85 3.98
N TYR A 165 27.41 -5.62 4.50
CA TYR A 165 26.18 -5.20 5.16
C TYR A 165 24.99 -5.17 4.19
N THR A 166 25.20 -4.72 2.95
CA THR A 166 24.15 -4.72 1.92
C THR A 166 23.66 -6.14 1.61
N GLU A 167 24.57 -7.10 1.50
CA GLU A 167 24.22 -8.50 1.26
C GLU A 167 23.43 -9.11 2.42
N GLU A 168 23.82 -8.80 3.67
CA GLU A 168 23.08 -9.22 4.87
C GLU A 168 21.70 -8.57 4.93
N LEU A 169 21.63 -7.26 4.75
CA LEU A 169 20.38 -6.51 4.73
C LEU A 169 19.44 -7.04 3.64
N GLY A 170 19.96 -7.35 2.46
CA GLY A 170 19.19 -7.92 1.36
C GLY A 170 18.60 -9.30 1.66
N ARG A 171 19.27 -10.10 2.51
CA ARG A 171 18.74 -11.40 2.97
C ARG A 171 17.60 -11.22 3.97
N THR A 172 17.75 -10.30 4.93
CA THR A 172 16.74 -10.01 5.96
C THR A 172 15.51 -9.28 5.41
N MET A 173 15.71 -8.41 4.43
CA MET A 173 14.65 -7.65 3.76
C MET A 173 13.99 -8.40 2.59
N LYS A 174 14.44 -9.61 2.25
CA LYS A 174 13.74 -10.45 1.29
C LYS A 174 12.40 -10.78 1.92
N PRO A 175 11.24 -10.50 1.27
CA PRO A 175 9.98 -10.99 1.79
C PRO A 175 10.17 -12.50 2.02
N GLU A 176 9.90 -12.96 3.22
CA GLU A 176 9.80 -14.40 3.45
C GLU A 176 8.75 -14.86 2.44
N THR A 177 9.19 -15.62 1.44
CA THR A 177 8.25 -16.43 0.67
C THR A 177 7.56 -17.28 1.73
N PRO A 178 6.23 -17.15 1.90
CA PRO A 178 5.54 -17.92 2.92
C PRO A 178 5.93 -19.37 2.68
N VAL A 179 6.64 -19.93 3.67
CA VAL A 179 7.04 -21.35 3.68
C VAL A 179 5.72 -22.11 3.64
N GLY A 180 5.41 -22.71 2.48
CA GLY A 180 4.27 -23.59 2.33
C GLY A 180 2.97 -22.94 1.87
N GLN A 181 2.98 -22.13 0.82
CA GLN A 181 1.85 -22.21 -0.10
C GLN A 181 2.07 -23.46 -0.96
N PRO A 182 1.21 -24.51 -0.81
CA PRO A 182 1.20 -25.59 -1.77
C PRO A 182 0.98 -24.95 -3.15
N GLU A 183 1.82 -25.36 -4.10
CA GLU A 183 1.85 -24.82 -5.46
C GLU A 183 0.44 -24.53 -5.98
N GLU A 184 0.26 -23.37 -6.59
CA GLU A 184 -0.98 -22.91 -7.23
C GLU A 184 -1.62 -23.99 -8.16
N LYS A 185 -0.84 -24.97 -8.58
CA LYS A 185 -1.29 -26.17 -9.30
C LYS A 185 -2.23 -27.07 -8.49
N ALA A 186 -2.09 -27.15 -7.15
CA ALA A 186 -2.99 -27.95 -6.32
C ALA A 186 -4.38 -27.29 -6.19
N HIS A 187 -4.44 -25.97 -6.16
CA HIS A 187 -5.70 -25.22 -6.11
C HIS A 187 -6.46 -25.27 -7.44
N LEU A 188 -5.74 -25.22 -8.57
CA LEU A 188 -6.36 -25.31 -9.89
C LEU A 188 -6.94 -26.71 -10.16
N LEU A 189 -6.27 -27.77 -9.67
CA LEU A 189 -6.78 -29.14 -9.70
C LEU A 189 -8.00 -29.33 -8.79
N SER A 190 -8.02 -28.68 -7.63
CA SER A 190 -9.17 -28.71 -6.70
C SER A 190 -10.39 -28.01 -7.27
N ILE A 191 -10.22 -26.85 -7.92
CA ILE A 191 -11.31 -26.10 -8.57
C ILE A 191 -11.88 -26.86 -9.76
N LYS A 192 -11.03 -27.48 -10.58
CA LYS A 192 -11.45 -28.34 -11.70
C LYS A 192 -12.18 -29.59 -11.21
N GLY A 193 -11.75 -30.18 -10.11
CA GLY A 193 -12.42 -31.31 -9.46
C GLY A 193 -13.80 -30.91 -8.90
N LEU A 194 -13.89 -29.74 -8.28
CA LEU A 194 -15.15 -29.19 -7.77
C LEU A 194 -16.14 -28.88 -8.89
N LEU A 195 -15.69 -28.26 -9.99
CA LEU A 195 -16.49 -27.96 -11.17
C LEU A 195 -16.99 -29.25 -11.86
N ALA A 196 -16.11 -30.27 -11.97
CA ALA A 196 -16.50 -31.58 -12.50
C ALA A 196 -17.55 -32.25 -11.60
N GLY A 197 -17.42 -32.17 -10.29
CA GLY A 197 -18.40 -32.69 -9.33
C GLY A 197 -19.76 -32.01 -9.44
N ILE A 198 -19.78 -30.69 -9.60
CA ILE A 198 -21.02 -29.92 -9.81
C ILE A 198 -21.69 -30.30 -11.13
N LEU A 199 -20.93 -30.46 -12.22
CA LEU A 199 -21.48 -30.90 -13.51
C LEU A 199 -22.10 -32.30 -13.45
N ILE A 200 -21.45 -33.23 -12.74
CA ILE A 200 -21.99 -34.60 -12.52
C ILE A 200 -23.28 -34.53 -11.73
N LEU A 201 -23.32 -33.73 -10.65
CA LEU A 201 -24.52 -33.56 -9.80
C LEU A 201 -25.68 -32.97 -10.59
N LEU A 202 -25.44 -31.97 -11.43
CA LEU A 202 -26.44 -31.39 -12.33
C LEU A 202 -26.95 -32.40 -13.36
N ALA A 203 -26.09 -33.22 -13.92
CA ALA A 203 -26.49 -34.29 -14.84
C ALA A 203 -27.37 -35.34 -14.16
N ILE A 204 -27.05 -35.73 -12.92
CA ILE A 204 -27.89 -36.66 -12.11
C ILE A 204 -29.26 -36.05 -11.80
N LEU A 205 -29.28 -34.75 -11.41
CA LEU A 205 -30.53 -34.04 -11.16
C LEU A 205 -31.43 -33.96 -12.42
N LEU A 206 -30.81 -33.73 -13.58
CA LEU A 206 -31.51 -33.67 -14.86
C LEU A 206 -32.12 -35.06 -15.22
N VAL A 207 -31.38 -36.13 -15.03
CA VAL A 207 -31.85 -37.50 -15.23
C VAL A 207 -33.00 -37.82 -14.27
N LEU A 208 -32.92 -37.45 -12.99
CA LEU A 208 -33.98 -37.62 -12.01
C LEU A 208 -35.23 -36.82 -12.37
N MET A 209 -35.06 -35.57 -12.86
CA MET A 209 -36.15 -34.72 -13.32
C MET A 209 -36.88 -35.34 -14.53
N VAL A 210 -36.14 -35.84 -15.50
CA VAL A 210 -36.70 -36.53 -16.66
C VAL A 210 -37.42 -37.81 -16.22
N TRP A 211 -36.82 -38.58 -15.29
CA TRP A 211 -37.42 -39.81 -14.77
C TRP A 211 -38.72 -39.53 -14.03
N THR A 212 -38.80 -38.47 -13.21
CA THR A 212 -40.04 -38.04 -12.54
C THR A 212 -41.10 -37.57 -13.53
N MET A 213 -40.72 -36.84 -14.59
CA MET A 213 -41.63 -36.44 -15.66
C MET A 213 -42.22 -37.62 -16.41
N VAL A 214 -41.41 -38.63 -16.71
CA VAL A 214 -41.86 -39.85 -17.39
C VAL A 214 -42.72 -40.71 -16.47
N SER A 215 -42.41 -40.76 -15.17
CA SER A 215 -43.18 -41.53 -14.17
C SER A 215 -44.54 -40.93 -13.83
N HIS A 216 -44.71 -39.62 -14.03
CA HIS A 216 -45.98 -38.90 -13.78
C HIS A 216 -46.94 -38.78 -14.98
N SER A 217 -46.58 -39.37 -16.13
CA SER A 217 -47.40 -39.33 -17.33
C SER A 217 -48.42 -40.50 -17.44
N LEU A 218 -48.94 -41.00 -16.32
CA LEU A 218 -50.15 -41.87 -16.30
C LEU A 218 -51.32 -41.10 -15.74
N PRO A 219 -52.46 -41.07 -16.42
CA PRO A 219 -53.59 -40.20 -16.05
C PRO A 219 -54.45 -40.84 -14.97
N SER A 220 -54.76 -40.12 -13.92
CA SER A 220 -55.94 -40.36 -13.10
C SER A 220 -56.66 -39.05 -12.87
N ALA A 221 -57.93 -39.09 -13.18
CA ALA A 221 -58.86 -37.97 -13.20
C ALA A 221 -59.33 -37.54 -11.80
N SER A 222 -59.81 -36.33 -11.79
CA SER A 222 -60.89 -35.74 -11.00
C SER A 222 -60.55 -34.80 -9.86
N SER A 223 -60.97 -33.61 -10.12
CA SER A 223 -61.78 -32.65 -9.38
C SER A 223 -61.27 -32.00 -8.12
N GLY A 224 -61.37 -30.68 -8.13
CA GLY A 224 -61.57 -29.88 -6.92
C GLY A 224 -60.83 -28.53 -6.93
N SER A 225 -61.54 -27.53 -7.39
CA SER A 225 -61.28 -26.10 -7.26
C SER A 225 -60.84 -25.67 -5.86
N VAL A 226 -59.87 -24.77 -5.78
CA VAL A 226 -59.93 -23.50 -5.04
C VAL A 226 -58.66 -22.69 -5.37
N GLU A 227 -58.87 -21.51 -5.95
CA GLU A 227 -57.93 -20.43 -6.09
C GLU A 227 -57.78 -19.72 -4.74
N PRO A 228 -56.62 -19.26 -4.34
CA PRO A 228 -56.51 -17.86 -4.07
C PRO A 228 -55.22 -17.19 -4.66
N GLU A 229 -55.41 -15.96 -4.96
CA GLU A 229 -54.70 -14.87 -5.54
C GLU A 229 -53.25 -14.64 -5.04
N PRO A 230 -52.41 -13.90 -5.84
CA PRO A 230 -50.96 -13.95 -5.74
C PRO A 230 -50.39 -12.97 -4.70
N ALA A 231 -49.51 -13.46 -3.86
CA ALA A 231 -48.63 -12.63 -3.08
C ALA A 231 -47.41 -12.22 -3.91
N SER A 232 -47.25 -10.93 -4.12
CA SER A 232 -46.18 -10.22 -4.73
C SER A 232 -44.81 -10.59 -4.10
N SER A 233 -43.95 -11.18 -4.89
CA SER A 233 -42.56 -11.38 -4.53
C SER A 233 -41.79 -10.13 -4.89
N GLU A 234 -41.53 -9.28 -3.89
CA GLU A 234 -40.49 -8.25 -3.98
C GLU A 234 -39.13 -8.94 -4.12
N VAL A 235 -38.48 -8.70 -5.24
CA VAL A 235 -37.08 -9.03 -5.48
C VAL A 235 -36.24 -8.06 -4.64
N LEU A 236 -35.75 -8.54 -3.51
CA LEU A 236 -34.71 -7.81 -2.74
C LEU A 236 -33.39 -7.92 -3.47
N GLU A 237 -33.00 -6.85 -4.14
CA GLU A 237 -31.60 -6.63 -4.51
C GLU A 237 -30.74 -6.58 -3.23
N PRO A 238 -29.55 -7.19 -3.19
CA PRO A 238 -28.65 -7.08 -2.04
C PRO A 238 -28.09 -5.65 -2.00
N GLN A 239 -28.72 -4.79 -1.22
CA GLN A 239 -28.16 -3.50 -0.86
C GLN A 239 -27.05 -3.75 0.17
N ASN A 240 -25.79 -3.55 -0.23
CA ASN A 240 -24.65 -3.41 0.68
C ASN A 240 -24.79 -2.08 1.45
N LEU A 241 -25.72 -2.00 2.36
CA LEU A 241 -25.90 -0.87 3.25
C LEU A 241 -24.99 -1.07 4.47
N VAL A 242 -24.02 -0.15 4.63
CA VAL A 242 -23.27 -0.04 5.88
C VAL A 242 -24.30 0.26 7.00
N PRO A 243 -24.35 -0.52 8.09
CA PRO A 243 -25.26 -0.24 9.18
C PRO A 243 -24.98 1.12 9.80
N SER A 244 -26.03 1.85 10.21
CA SER A 244 -25.88 3.11 10.91
C SER A 244 -25.49 2.85 12.36
N PHE A 245 -24.38 3.42 12.80
CA PHE A 245 -23.90 3.31 14.19
C PHE A 245 -24.30 4.52 15.05
N ILE A 246 -25.00 5.50 14.49
CA ILE A 246 -25.41 6.73 15.19
C ILE A 246 -26.28 6.37 16.39
N GLY A 247 -25.95 6.94 17.55
CA GLY A 247 -26.63 6.71 18.81
C GLY A 247 -26.19 5.44 19.57
N MET A 248 -25.31 4.62 19.00
CA MET A 248 -24.74 3.48 19.70
C MET A 248 -23.60 3.89 20.62
N ASP A 249 -23.36 3.11 21.68
CA ASP A 249 -22.20 3.28 22.53
C ASP A 249 -20.93 2.83 21.80
N TYR A 250 -19.93 3.71 21.72
CA TYR A 250 -18.70 3.44 20.98
C TYR A 250 -17.95 2.21 21.51
N ALA A 251 -17.91 2.03 22.85
CA ALA A 251 -17.22 0.89 23.43
C ALA A 251 -17.89 -0.44 23.07
N GLN A 252 -19.23 -0.46 22.91
CA GLN A 252 -19.96 -1.66 22.47
C GLN A 252 -19.66 -1.95 20.99
N VAL A 253 -19.64 -0.93 20.14
CA VAL A 253 -19.33 -1.09 18.70
C VAL A 253 -17.89 -1.57 18.52
N GLN A 254 -16.93 -0.99 19.24
CA GLN A 254 -15.51 -1.34 19.17
C GLN A 254 -15.23 -2.77 19.63
N ASN A 255 -15.97 -3.27 20.64
CA ASN A 255 -15.78 -4.62 21.17
C ASN A 255 -16.57 -5.70 20.40
N ASN A 256 -17.41 -5.32 19.47
CA ASN A 256 -18.17 -6.27 18.66
C ASN A 256 -17.32 -6.79 17.50
N ARG A 257 -16.97 -8.09 17.56
CA ARG A 257 -16.13 -8.76 16.54
C ARG A 257 -16.77 -8.78 15.14
N GLU A 258 -18.08 -8.71 15.05
CA GLU A 258 -18.80 -8.67 13.78
C GLU A 258 -18.53 -7.34 13.04
N TYR A 259 -18.48 -6.23 13.78
CA TYR A 259 -18.22 -4.92 13.21
C TYR A 259 -16.74 -4.66 12.98
N THR A 260 -15.87 -4.97 13.94
CA THR A 260 -14.42 -4.75 13.83
C THR A 260 -13.73 -5.65 12.81
N GLY A 261 -14.38 -6.76 12.41
CA GLY A 261 -13.91 -7.62 11.32
C GLY A 261 -14.28 -7.12 9.92
N MET A 262 -15.30 -6.26 9.79
CA MET A 262 -15.82 -5.78 8.51
C MET A 262 -15.60 -4.29 8.25
N TYR A 263 -15.48 -3.47 9.31
CA TYR A 263 -15.40 -2.01 9.18
C TYR A 263 -14.17 -1.46 9.88
N LEU A 264 -13.56 -0.45 9.27
CA LEU A 264 -12.48 0.34 9.87
C LEU A 264 -13.09 1.62 10.42
N PHE A 265 -12.96 1.84 11.74
CA PHE A 265 -13.52 3.02 12.40
C PHE A 265 -12.43 4.07 12.57
N TYR A 266 -12.66 5.27 12.04
CA TYR A 266 -11.90 6.48 12.36
C TYR A 266 -12.72 7.29 13.35
N VAL A 267 -12.17 7.53 14.53
CA VAL A 267 -12.89 8.20 15.62
C VAL A 267 -12.25 9.55 15.91
N THR A 268 -13.09 10.59 15.95
CA THR A 268 -12.76 11.90 16.47
C THR A 268 -13.68 12.20 17.63
N GLU A 269 -13.15 12.73 18.73
CA GLU A 269 -13.96 13.16 19.87
C GLU A 269 -14.45 14.59 19.62
N GLU A 270 -15.76 14.80 19.75
CA GLU A 270 -16.38 16.12 19.63
C GLU A 270 -17.33 16.35 20.83
N TYR A 271 -17.33 17.58 21.35
CA TYR A 271 -18.20 17.95 22.45
C TYR A 271 -19.64 18.20 21.95
N SER A 272 -20.64 17.64 22.67
CA SER A 272 -22.05 17.84 22.37
C SER A 272 -22.85 18.07 23.65
N ASP A 273 -23.72 19.08 23.62
CA ASP A 273 -24.66 19.37 24.71
C ASP A 273 -25.89 18.44 24.68
N THR A 274 -26.12 17.71 23.60
CA THR A 274 -27.34 16.93 23.35
C THR A 274 -27.12 15.42 23.32
N VAL A 275 -25.90 14.96 23.09
CA VAL A 275 -25.57 13.53 23.00
C VAL A 275 -24.71 13.14 24.20
N PRO A 276 -25.08 12.06 24.94
CA PRO A 276 -24.32 11.56 26.07
C PRO A 276 -22.88 11.20 25.68
N ALA A 277 -21.93 11.36 26.60
CA ALA A 277 -20.55 10.98 26.40
C ALA A 277 -20.41 9.50 26.06
N GLY A 278 -19.58 9.18 25.04
CA GLY A 278 -19.34 7.82 24.57
C GLY A 278 -20.30 7.33 23.49
N GLN A 279 -21.28 8.12 23.06
CA GLN A 279 -22.16 7.76 21.95
C GLN A 279 -21.68 8.32 20.62
N ILE A 280 -21.95 7.57 19.55
CA ILE A 280 -21.58 7.92 18.16
C ILE A 280 -22.58 8.93 17.62
N MET A 281 -22.12 10.07 17.10
CA MET A 281 -22.96 11.18 16.60
C MET A 281 -23.09 11.19 15.08
N SER A 282 -22.08 10.75 14.31
CA SER A 282 -22.09 10.77 12.84
C SER A 282 -21.19 9.70 12.24
#